data_dd57616caa524576d7067172dafe4805
#
_entry.id   dd57616caa524576d7067172dafe4805
#
_cell.length_a   1.000
_cell.length_b   1.000
_cell.length_c   1.000
_cell.angle_alpha   90.00
_cell.angle_beta   90.00
_cell.angle_gamma   90.00
#
_symmetry.space_group_name_H-M   'P 1'
#
loop_
_entity.id
_entity.type
_entity.pdbx_description
1 polymer ?
#
loop_
_entity_poly.entity_id
_entity_poly.type
_entity_poly.pdbx_seq_one_letter_code
_entity_poly.pdbx_strand_id
1 'polypeptide(L)'
;MRLLLAGCEYAGTTTLAHAIDDWMFEKMGARYSLIHEHWKIPHTSGHPDDTTPDEQAWLLRATPKFMEMHQRHSLYYHVQANTFNGPDGMVVGGHIDDAVYGPMYFGYGGKGQPHDRELVAHQVERTILHFTNDTVIVHVTADTDVIRKRMKDDPHENGIIKEADIDKVKTRFEELVAWSLLGKKIEVDNSGVISDTMAQFEQKIESYLTDTDRSRITTHMMLARQQRWREEGGPPWRRHRGRRDDHSDH
;
A
#
# COMPACT_ATOMS: atom_id res chain seq x y z
N MET A 1 1.63 -11.42 2.11
CA MET A 1 0.42 -10.53 2.11
C MET A 1 0.50 -9.54 0.95
N ARG A 2 -0.61 -9.31 0.24
CA ARG A 2 -0.68 -8.37 -0.89
C ARG A 2 -1.75 -7.32 -0.64
N LEU A 3 -1.36 -6.05 -0.77
CA LEU A 3 -2.24 -4.92 -0.48
C LEU A 3 -2.32 -3.95 -1.66
N LEU A 4 -3.49 -3.37 -1.84
CA LEU A 4 -3.73 -2.22 -2.70
C LEU A 4 -4.31 -1.11 -1.83
N LEU A 5 -3.54 -0.06 -1.59
CA LEU A 5 -3.98 1.12 -0.84
C LEU A 5 -4.56 2.14 -1.82
N ALA A 6 -5.78 2.56 -1.57
CA ALA A 6 -6.46 3.56 -2.38
C ALA A 6 -7.12 4.60 -1.47
N GLY A 7 -7.08 5.86 -1.86
CA GLY A 7 -7.70 6.94 -1.09
C GLY A 7 -7.45 8.31 -1.69
N CYS A 8 -8.23 9.26 -1.24
CA CYS A 8 -8.10 10.65 -1.65
C CYS A 8 -6.69 11.16 -1.34
N GLU A 9 -6.11 11.96 -2.23
CA GLU A 9 -4.87 12.67 -1.95
C GLU A 9 -4.98 13.41 -0.60
N TYR A 10 -3.91 13.44 0.15
CA TYR A 10 -3.85 13.88 1.56
C TYR A 10 -4.61 13.00 2.58
N ALA A 11 -5.23 11.89 2.18
CA ALA A 11 -5.75 10.92 3.16
C ALA A 11 -4.62 10.18 3.91
N GLY A 12 -3.38 10.20 3.38
CA GLY A 12 -2.19 9.64 4.02
C GLY A 12 -1.91 8.19 3.65
N THR A 13 -2.24 7.79 2.43
CA THR A 13 -1.98 6.43 1.90
C THR A 13 -0.51 6.04 1.98
N THR A 14 0.42 6.92 1.57
CA THR A 14 1.87 6.68 1.63
C THR A 14 2.36 6.50 3.06
N THR A 15 1.95 7.38 3.97
CA THR A 15 2.32 7.28 5.40
C THR A 15 1.84 5.96 5.99
N LEU A 16 0.61 5.56 5.67
CA LEU A 16 0.07 4.29 6.12
C LEU A 16 0.81 3.09 5.51
N ALA A 17 1.20 3.17 4.24
CA ALA A 17 1.96 2.11 3.58
C ALA A 17 3.27 1.81 4.31
N HIS A 18 4.02 2.84 4.68
CA HIS A 18 5.26 2.68 5.47
C HIS A 18 5.00 2.14 6.87
N ALA A 19 3.95 2.61 7.54
CA ALA A 19 3.56 2.09 8.86
C ALA A 19 3.16 0.60 8.79
N ILE A 20 2.48 0.18 7.73
CA ILE A 20 2.14 -1.23 7.50
C ILE A 20 3.40 -2.08 7.22
N ASP A 21 4.38 -1.55 6.48
CA ASP A 21 5.65 -2.26 6.25
C ASP A 21 6.43 -2.46 7.57
N ASP A 22 6.48 -1.43 8.42
CA ASP A 22 7.09 -1.54 9.75
C ASP A 22 6.33 -2.54 10.63
N TRP A 23 5.01 -2.50 10.65
CA TRP A 23 4.17 -3.47 11.34
C TRP A 23 4.43 -4.91 10.85
N MET A 24 4.53 -5.11 9.54
CA MET A 24 4.84 -6.42 8.97
C MET A 24 6.21 -6.93 9.43
N PHE A 25 7.20 -6.06 9.51
CA PHE A 25 8.51 -6.41 10.05
C PHE A 25 8.44 -6.80 11.53
N GLU A 26 7.72 -6.03 12.34
CA GLU A 26 7.56 -6.30 13.77
C GLU A 26 6.79 -7.60 14.05
N LYS A 27 5.75 -7.89 13.29
CA LYS A 27 4.89 -9.06 13.50
C LYS A 27 5.41 -10.33 12.83
N MET A 28 5.98 -10.21 11.65
CA MET A 28 6.31 -11.35 10.77
C MET A 28 7.82 -11.51 10.54
N GLY A 29 8.65 -10.54 10.95
CA GLY A 29 10.08 -10.52 10.68
C GLY A 29 10.41 -10.37 9.20
N ALA A 30 9.48 -9.85 8.40
CA ALA A 30 9.61 -9.66 6.96
C ALA A 30 9.12 -8.28 6.55
N ARG A 31 9.66 -7.75 5.47
CA ARG A 31 9.21 -6.51 4.84
C ARG A 31 8.60 -6.79 3.49
N TYR A 32 7.85 -5.84 2.97
CA TYR A 32 7.38 -5.92 1.60
C TYR A 32 8.55 -5.99 0.63
N SER A 33 8.51 -6.95 -0.28
CA SER A 33 9.53 -7.09 -1.33
C SER A 33 9.40 -5.98 -2.39
N LEU A 34 8.21 -5.42 -2.50
CA LEU A 34 7.90 -4.30 -3.38
C LEU A 34 6.83 -3.42 -2.75
N ILE A 35 7.14 -2.14 -2.59
CA ILE A 35 6.17 -1.08 -2.36
C ILE A 35 6.22 -0.21 -3.60
N HIS A 36 5.15 -0.24 -4.39
CA HIS A 36 5.03 0.57 -5.60
C HIS A 36 4.06 1.71 -5.36
N GLU A 37 4.59 2.92 -5.32
CA GLU A 37 3.79 4.13 -5.13
C GLU A 37 3.40 4.75 -6.46
N HIS A 38 2.11 4.74 -6.77
CA HIS A 38 1.50 5.60 -7.78
C HIS A 38 1.06 6.93 -7.14
N TRP A 39 1.99 7.62 -6.48
CA TRP A 39 1.69 8.83 -5.74
C TRP A 39 1.36 10.06 -6.62
N LYS A 40 1.56 9.96 -7.93
CA LYS A 40 1.13 10.96 -8.91
C LYS A 40 0.36 10.29 -10.05
N ILE A 41 -0.77 10.87 -10.41
CA ILE A 41 -1.57 10.48 -11.56
C ILE A 41 -1.63 11.68 -12.52
N PRO A 42 -1.23 11.54 -13.79
CA PRO A 42 -0.55 10.39 -14.36
C PRO A 42 0.81 10.14 -13.67
N HIS A 43 1.22 8.88 -13.66
CA HIS A 43 2.49 8.48 -13.07
C HIS A 43 3.65 9.18 -13.78
N THR A 44 4.39 10.00 -13.05
CA THR A 44 5.43 10.89 -13.59
C THR A 44 6.85 10.42 -13.29
N SER A 45 7.01 9.39 -12.48
CA SER A 45 8.31 8.76 -12.23
C SER A 45 8.50 7.54 -13.13
N GLY A 46 9.72 7.31 -13.58
CA GLY A 46 10.12 6.13 -14.32
C GLY A 46 10.44 4.95 -13.41
N HIS A 47 10.84 3.82 -14.00
CA HIS A 47 11.33 2.70 -13.22
C HIS A 47 12.59 2.15 -13.91
N PRO A 48 13.81 2.45 -13.39
CA PRO A 48 14.11 3.23 -12.18
C PRO A 48 13.59 4.68 -12.26
N ASP A 49 13.43 5.31 -11.08
CA ASP A 49 12.94 6.70 -10.97
C ASP A 49 14.07 7.68 -11.35
N ASP A 50 14.16 7.98 -12.63
CA ASP A 50 15.20 8.80 -13.23
C ASP A 50 14.63 9.94 -14.11
N THR A 51 13.32 10.14 -14.07
CA THR A 51 12.66 11.23 -14.81
C THR A 51 13.09 12.59 -14.29
N THR A 52 13.53 13.44 -15.20
CA THR A 52 13.88 14.83 -14.88
C THR A 52 12.63 15.68 -14.62
N PRO A 53 12.75 16.82 -13.89
CA PRO A 53 11.64 17.75 -13.71
C PRO A 53 11.01 18.24 -15.03
N ASP A 54 11.81 18.42 -16.07
CA ASP A 54 11.30 18.84 -17.39
C ASP A 54 10.47 17.75 -18.07
N GLU A 55 10.86 16.48 -17.93
CA GLU A 55 10.09 15.34 -18.45
C GLU A 55 8.76 15.18 -17.70
N GLN A 56 8.79 15.32 -16.38
CA GLN A 56 7.58 15.31 -15.55
C GLN A 56 6.65 16.47 -15.95
N ALA A 57 7.18 17.68 -16.08
CA ALA A 57 6.42 18.85 -16.51
C ALA A 57 5.87 18.70 -17.93
N TRP A 58 6.60 18.04 -18.84
CA TRP A 58 6.14 17.71 -20.16
C TRP A 58 4.96 16.73 -20.13
N LEU A 59 5.05 15.65 -19.35
CA LEU A 59 3.99 14.66 -19.20
C LEU A 59 2.70 15.31 -18.66
N LEU A 60 2.82 16.12 -17.61
CA LEU A 60 1.66 16.82 -17.02
C LEU A 60 0.98 17.80 -17.97
N ARG A 61 1.67 18.28 -19.02
CA ARG A 61 1.12 19.11 -20.10
C ARG A 61 0.72 18.34 -21.34
N ALA A 62 0.94 17.04 -21.35
CA ALA A 62 0.57 16.20 -22.48
C ALA A 62 -0.95 16.22 -22.73
N THR A 63 -1.36 15.92 -23.95
CA THR A 63 -2.79 15.83 -24.25
C THR A 63 -3.44 14.67 -23.49
N PRO A 64 -4.75 14.75 -23.18
CA PRO A 64 -5.45 13.66 -22.50
C PRO A 64 -5.21 12.28 -23.14
N LYS A 65 -5.09 12.23 -24.46
CA LYS A 65 -4.82 10.97 -25.19
C LYS A 65 -3.45 10.39 -24.85
N PHE A 66 -2.40 11.23 -24.78
CA PHE A 66 -1.06 10.77 -24.41
C PHE A 66 -0.98 10.38 -22.95
N MET A 67 -1.59 11.15 -22.06
CA MET A 67 -1.68 10.81 -20.65
C MET A 67 -2.41 9.47 -20.44
N GLU A 68 -3.52 9.25 -21.14
CA GLU A 68 -4.25 7.99 -21.11
C GLU A 68 -3.36 6.82 -21.54
N MET A 69 -2.65 6.96 -22.65
CA MET A 69 -1.76 5.92 -23.17
C MET A 69 -0.64 5.59 -22.18
N HIS A 70 -0.01 6.61 -21.61
CA HIS A 70 1.04 6.45 -20.62
C HIS A 70 0.52 5.74 -19.37
N GLN A 71 -0.58 6.22 -18.82
CA GLN A 71 -1.17 5.64 -17.61
C GLN A 71 -1.66 4.22 -17.83
N ARG A 72 -2.26 3.92 -18.96
CA ARG A 72 -2.65 2.57 -19.34
C ARG A 72 -1.46 1.62 -19.41
N HIS A 73 -0.36 2.05 -20.02
CA HIS A 73 0.88 1.27 -20.06
C HIS A 73 1.41 1.02 -18.65
N SER A 74 1.46 2.06 -17.82
CA SER A 74 1.89 1.96 -16.43
C SER A 74 1.04 0.97 -15.63
N LEU A 75 -0.28 1.07 -15.71
CA LEU A 75 -1.19 0.15 -15.01
C LEU A 75 -0.95 -1.31 -15.42
N TYR A 76 -0.87 -1.59 -16.73
CA TYR A 76 -0.62 -2.96 -17.20
C TYR A 76 0.76 -3.47 -16.83
N TYR A 77 1.78 -2.62 -16.84
CA TYR A 77 3.11 -2.99 -16.40
C TYR A 77 3.12 -3.45 -14.92
N HIS A 78 2.38 -2.75 -14.05
CA HIS A 78 2.35 -3.02 -12.62
C HIS A 78 1.43 -4.18 -12.22
N VAL A 79 0.50 -4.56 -13.08
CA VAL A 79 -0.43 -5.69 -12.83
C VAL A 79 0.15 -7.03 -13.26
N GLN A 80 1.25 -7.03 -14.02
CA GLN A 80 1.87 -8.27 -14.48
C GLN A 80 2.47 -9.09 -13.30
N ALA A 81 2.70 -10.36 -13.59
CA ALA A 81 3.24 -11.37 -12.67
C ALA A 81 4.42 -10.88 -11.80
N ASN A 82 5.19 -9.91 -12.26
CA ASN A 82 6.35 -9.40 -11.53
C ASN A 82 5.99 -8.58 -10.28
N THR A 83 4.90 -7.82 -10.31
CA THR A 83 4.48 -6.99 -9.17
C THR A 83 3.73 -7.81 -8.12
N PHE A 84 2.87 -8.72 -8.57
CA PHE A 84 2.03 -9.53 -7.69
C PHE A 84 2.53 -10.96 -7.53
N ASN A 85 3.61 -11.36 -8.19
CA ASN A 85 4.15 -12.72 -8.11
C ASN A 85 4.98 -12.96 -6.84
N GLY A 86 5.51 -11.90 -6.22
CA GLY A 86 6.13 -11.98 -4.92
C GLY A 86 5.12 -12.33 -3.83
N PRO A 87 5.55 -12.96 -2.73
CA PRO A 87 4.65 -13.29 -1.63
C PRO A 87 4.11 -12.04 -0.94
N ASP A 88 4.80 -10.90 -1.08
CA ASP A 88 4.50 -9.66 -0.40
C ASP A 88 4.67 -8.49 -1.36
N GLY A 89 3.56 -7.90 -1.76
CA GLY A 89 3.53 -6.73 -2.62
C GLY A 89 2.53 -5.70 -2.11
N MET A 90 2.89 -4.43 -2.22
CA MET A 90 2.01 -3.32 -1.90
C MET A 90 2.00 -2.33 -3.05
N VAL A 91 0.81 -1.95 -3.48
CA VAL A 91 0.59 -0.87 -4.45
C VAL A 91 -0.15 0.24 -3.75
N VAL A 92 0.37 1.45 -3.84
CA VAL A 92 -0.27 2.67 -3.33
C VAL A 92 -0.82 3.44 -4.52
N GLY A 93 -2.13 3.63 -4.57
CA GLY A 93 -2.82 4.18 -5.73
C GLY A 93 -3.14 3.11 -6.78
N GLY A 94 -2.90 3.42 -8.04
CA GLY A 94 -3.09 2.46 -9.14
C GLY A 94 -4.41 2.63 -9.88
N HIS A 95 -5.07 1.53 -10.24
CA HIS A 95 -6.21 1.57 -11.14
C HIS A 95 -7.47 2.25 -10.55
N ILE A 96 -7.64 2.21 -9.21
CA ILE A 96 -8.74 2.90 -8.55
C ILE A 96 -8.49 4.40 -8.60
N ASP A 97 -7.29 4.85 -8.25
CA ASP A 97 -6.89 6.26 -8.31
C ASP A 97 -6.98 6.81 -9.74
N ASP A 98 -6.51 6.05 -10.72
CA ASP A 98 -6.61 6.39 -12.13
C ASP A 98 -8.08 6.54 -12.58
N ALA A 99 -8.98 5.69 -12.10
CA ALA A 99 -10.40 5.78 -12.41
C ALA A 99 -11.11 6.95 -11.73
N VAL A 100 -10.52 7.49 -10.64
CA VAL A 100 -10.98 8.74 -10.02
C VAL A 100 -10.40 9.95 -10.77
N TYR A 101 -9.08 10.05 -10.80
CA TYR A 101 -8.40 11.28 -11.21
C TYR A 101 -8.36 11.48 -12.73
N GLY A 102 -8.26 10.40 -13.52
CA GLY A 102 -8.26 10.48 -14.97
C GLY A 102 -9.46 11.27 -15.54
N PRO A 103 -10.68 10.86 -15.22
CA PRO A 103 -11.89 11.59 -15.66
C PRO A 103 -12.06 12.96 -15.04
N MET A 104 -11.67 13.14 -13.76
CA MET A 104 -11.94 14.38 -13.03
C MET A 104 -10.96 15.50 -13.38
N TYR A 105 -9.69 15.19 -13.62
CA TYR A 105 -8.64 16.19 -13.72
C TYR A 105 -7.82 16.14 -15.00
N PHE A 106 -7.76 14.99 -15.67
CA PHE A 106 -6.89 14.80 -16.84
C PHE A 106 -7.63 14.63 -18.15
N GLY A 107 -8.97 14.65 -18.13
CA GLY A 107 -9.81 14.69 -19.34
C GLY A 107 -9.80 13.40 -20.15
N TYR A 108 -9.48 12.25 -19.56
CA TYR A 108 -9.56 10.95 -20.22
C TYR A 108 -10.32 9.91 -19.39
N GLY A 109 -10.82 8.90 -20.06
CA GLY A 109 -11.37 7.69 -19.43
C GLY A 109 -12.70 7.88 -18.72
N GLY A 110 -13.45 8.92 -19.07
CA GLY A 110 -14.79 9.14 -18.55
C GLY A 110 -15.78 8.08 -19.00
N LYS A 111 -16.88 7.96 -18.28
CA LYS A 111 -17.93 6.94 -18.53
C LYS A 111 -18.42 6.97 -19.97
N GLY A 112 -18.37 5.80 -20.63
CA GLY A 112 -18.77 5.64 -22.00
C GLY A 112 -17.80 6.18 -23.05
N GLN A 113 -16.66 6.73 -22.63
CA GLN A 113 -15.59 7.16 -23.54
C GLN A 113 -14.67 5.97 -23.92
N PRO A 114 -13.88 6.09 -25.00
CA PRO A 114 -12.83 5.12 -25.26
C PRO A 114 -11.92 4.99 -24.04
N HIS A 115 -11.65 3.75 -23.62
CA HIS A 115 -10.88 3.42 -22.43
C HIS A 115 -11.49 3.98 -21.14
N ASP A 116 -12.80 3.91 -21.01
CA ASP A 116 -13.54 4.15 -19.77
C ASP A 116 -12.83 3.50 -18.58
N ARG A 117 -12.37 4.32 -17.63
CA ARG A 117 -11.48 3.87 -16.55
C ARG A 117 -12.16 2.97 -15.54
N GLU A 118 -13.48 3.00 -15.42
CA GLU A 118 -14.19 2.01 -14.62
C GLU A 118 -14.07 0.63 -15.26
N LEU A 119 -14.27 0.53 -16.57
CA LEU A 119 -14.12 -0.74 -17.28
C LEU A 119 -12.67 -1.23 -17.31
N VAL A 120 -11.71 -0.31 -17.45
CA VAL A 120 -10.28 -0.64 -17.38
C VAL A 120 -9.92 -1.15 -15.98
N ALA A 121 -10.43 -0.52 -14.91
CA ALA A 121 -10.22 -0.97 -13.54
C ALA A 121 -10.69 -2.43 -13.37
N HIS A 122 -11.87 -2.78 -13.85
CA HIS A 122 -12.34 -4.17 -13.81
C HIS A 122 -11.49 -5.14 -14.65
N GLN A 123 -10.90 -4.70 -15.76
CA GLN A 123 -9.97 -5.54 -16.53
C GLN A 123 -8.69 -5.81 -15.75
N VAL A 124 -8.14 -4.77 -15.10
CA VAL A 124 -6.98 -4.87 -14.21
C VAL A 124 -7.28 -5.83 -13.05
N GLU A 125 -8.42 -5.67 -12.39
CA GLU A 125 -8.83 -6.51 -11.26
C GLU A 125 -9.05 -7.98 -11.64
N ARG A 126 -9.59 -8.27 -12.83
CA ARG A 126 -9.65 -9.66 -13.34
C ARG A 126 -8.26 -10.26 -13.48
N THR A 127 -7.27 -9.48 -13.90
CA THR A 127 -5.88 -9.93 -13.97
C THR A 127 -5.32 -10.17 -12.58
N ILE A 128 -5.56 -9.25 -11.63
CA ILE A 128 -5.16 -9.43 -10.23
C ILE A 128 -5.78 -10.71 -9.66
N LEU A 129 -7.08 -10.93 -9.84
CA LEU A 129 -7.79 -12.12 -9.36
C LEU A 129 -7.26 -13.42 -9.97
N HIS A 130 -6.76 -13.36 -11.20
CA HIS A 130 -6.17 -14.52 -11.86
C HIS A 130 -4.83 -14.95 -11.21
N PHE A 131 -3.99 -14.00 -10.84
CA PHE A 131 -2.66 -14.28 -10.29
C PHE A 131 -2.61 -14.24 -8.76
N THR A 132 -3.43 -13.40 -8.12
CA THR A 132 -3.33 -13.09 -6.68
C THR A 132 -4.70 -12.77 -6.08
N ASN A 133 -5.54 -13.79 -5.99
CA ASN A 133 -6.89 -13.68 -5.42
C ASN A 133 -6.92 -13.35 -3.92
N ASP A 134 -5.76 -13.29 -3.28
CA ASP A 134 -5.57 -12.92 -1.87
C ASP A 134 -5.29 -11.42 -1.67
N THR A 135 -5.23 -10.63 -2.73
CA THR A 135 -5.05 -9.18 -2.65
C THR A 135 -6.19 -8.50 -1.89
N VAL A 136 -5.83 -7.65 -0.94
CA VAL A 136 -6.77 -6.89 -0.11
C VAL A 136 -6.70 -5.41 -0.50
N ILE A 137 -7.85 -4.80 -0.77
CA ILE A 137 -7.95 -3.34 -0.88
C ILE A 137 -7.99 -2.75 0.53
N VAL A 138 -7.13 -1.77 0.76
CA VAL A 138 -7.15 -0.90 1.95
C VAL A 138 -7.63 0.48 1.50
N HIS A 139 -8.89 0.77 1.74
CA HIS A 139 -9.47 2.09 1.49
C HIS A 139 -9.11 3.02 2.64
N VAL A 140 -8.28 4.01 2.35
CA VAL A 140 -7.82 4.99 3.34
C VAL A 140 -8.69 6.22 3.24
N THR A 141 -9.44 6.49 4.30
CA THR A 141 -10.30 7.67 4.41
C THR A 141 -9.72 8.68 5.40
N ALA A 142 -10.16 9.92 5.31
CA ALA A 142 -9.93 10.94 6.32
C ALA A 142 -11.05 11.98 6.25
N ASP A 143 -11.29 12.66 7.37
CA ASP A 143 -12.26 13.77 7.42
C ASP A 143 -11.89 14.88 6.44
N THR A 144 -12.89 15.49 5.83
CA THR A 144 -12.71 16.58 4.86
C THR A 144 -11.90 17.74 5.43
N ASP A 145 -12.14 18.10 6.70
CA ASP A 145 -11.39 19.17 7.36
C ASP A 145 -9.92 18.77 7.63
N VAL A 146 -9.67 17.50 7.89
CA VAL A 146 -8.29 16.97 8.05
C VAL A 146 -7.55 17.02 6.71
N ILE A 147 -8.19 16.59 5.62
CA ILE A 147 -7.61 16.69 4.26
C ILE A 147 -7.31 18.14 3.92
N ARG A 148 -8.27 19.05 4.14
CA ARG A 148 -8.12 20.51 3.90
C ARG A 148 -6.95 21.08 4.70
N LYS A 149 -6.84 20.69 5.97
CA LYS A 149 -5.73 21.11 6.82
C LYS A 149 -4.39 20.63 6.29
N ARG A 150 -4.28 19.34 5.91
CA ARG A 150 -3.05 18.75 5.36
C ARG A 150 -2.63 19.41 4.05
N MET A 151 -3.59 19.68 3.14
CA MET A 151 -3.33 20.43 1.90
C MET A 151 -2.71 21.80 2.15
N LYS A 152 -3.13 22.46 3.23
CA LYS A 152 -2.64 23.80 3.58
C LYS A 152 -1.28 23.75 4.28
N ASP A 153 -1.08 22.78 5.18
CA ASP A 153 0.10 22.70 6.03
C ASP A 153 1.32 22.11 5.29
N ASP A 154 1.08 21.19 4.36
CA ASP A 154 2.11 20.50 3.58
C ASP A 154 1.62 20.27 2.13
N PRO A 155 1.57 21.33 1.32
CA PRO A 155 1.07 21.24 -0.05
C PRO A 155 2.02 20.41 -0.94
N HIS A 156 1.47 19.44 -1.64
CA HIS A 156 2.21 18.66 -2.63
C HIS A 156 2.62 19.53 -3.83
N GLU A 157 3.86 19.43 -4.28
CA GLU A 157 4.37 20.22 -5.40
C GLU A 157 3.50 20.12 -6.68
N ASN A 158 2.96 18.93 -6.95
CA ASN A 158 2.05 18.67 -8.06
C ASN A 158 0.73 18.07 -7.54
N GLY A 159 0.13 18.72 -6.51
CA GLY A 159 -1.15 18.29 -5.96
C GLY A 159 -2.23 18.27 -7.04
N ILE A 160 -3.06 17.24 -7.04
CA ILE A 160 -4.08 16.99 -8.06
C ILE A 160 -5.41 17.60 -7.66
N ILE A 161 -5.84 17.34 -6.41
CA ILE A 161 -7.17 17.73 -5.96
C ILE A 161 -7.27 19.23 -5.66
N LYS A 162 -8.46 19.77 -5.91
CA LYS A 162 -8.83 21.12 -5.48
C LYS A 162 -9.60 21.03 -4.18
N GLU A 163 -9.42 22.00 -3.29
CA GLU A 163 -10.12 22.03 -2.00
C GLU A 163 -11.64 21.89 -2.15
N ALA A 164 -12.22 22.54 -3.16
CA ALA A 164 -13.66 22.48 -3.44
C ALA A 164 -14.15 21.09 -3.89
N ASP A 165 -13.26 20.21 -4.31
CA ASP A 165 -13.60 18.89 -4.86
C ASP A 165 -13.39 17.76 -3.85
N ILE A 166 -12.89 18.03 -2.64
CA ILE A 166 -12.52 17.00 -1.65
C ILE A 166 -13.65 15.99 -1.44
N ASP A 167 -14.85 16.45 -1.11
CA ASP A 167 -15.99 15.56 -0.84
C ASP A 167 -16.39 14.74 -2.07
N LYS A 168 -16.34 15.36 -3.25
CA LYS A 168 -16.64 14.69 -4.51
C LYS A 168 -15.60 13.59 -4.82
N VAL A 169 -14.32 13.85 -4.57
CA VAL A 169 -13.24 12.88 -4.77
C VAL A 169 -13.40 11.74 -3.79
N LYS A 170 -13.66 12.01 -2.51
CA LYS A 170 -13.90 10.99 -1.48
C LYS A 170 -15.06 10.07 -1.88
N THR A 171 -16.22 10.64 -2.21
CA THR A 171 -17.39 9.88 -2.66
C THR A 171 -17.05 9.01 -3.86
N ARG A 172 -16.23 9.52 -4.78
CA ARG A 172 -15.83 8.75 -5.95
C ARG A 172 -14.95 7.55 -5.60
N PHE A 173 -14.05 7.68 -4.63
CA PHE A 173 -13.27 6.54 -4.10
C PHE A 173 -14.19 5.50 -3.45
N GLU A 174 -15.13 5.92 -2.61
CA GLU A 174 -16.13 5.05 -1.97
C GLU A 174 -16.90 4.23 -3.01
N GLU A 175 -17.42 4.89 -4.05
CA GLU A 175 -18.16 4.24 -5.14
C GLU A 175 -17.29 3.19 -5.86
N LEU A 176 -16.06 3.53 -6.23
CA LEU A 176 -15.18 2.63 -6.98
C LEU A 176 -14.68 1.46 -6.13
N VAL A 177 -14.35 1.70 -4.87
CA VAL A 177 -14.00 0.62 -3.94
C VAL A 177 -15.20 -0.31 -3.72
N ALA A 178 -16.40 0.23 -3.55
CA ALA A 178 -17.61 -0.59 -3.42
C ALA A 178 -17.86 -1.44 -4.68
N TRP A 179 -17.64 -0.86 -5.85
CA TRP A 179 -17.86 -1.50 -7.15
C TRP A 179 -16.75 -2.46 -7.59
N SER A 180 -15.58 -2.41 -6.99
CA SER A 180 -14.42 -3.26 -7.28
C SER A 180 -14.77 -4.76 -7.21
N LEU A 181 -14.21 -5.55 -8.15
CA LEU A 181 -14.31 -7.02 -8.19
C LEU A 181 -13.48 -7.72 -7.10
N LEU A 182 -12.50 -7.02 -6.50
CA LEU A 182 -11.71 -7.56 -5.41
C LEU A 182 -12.59 -7.67 -4.17
N GLY A 183 -12.88 -8.90 -3.75
CA GLY A 183 -13.83 -9.17 -2.66
C GLY A 183 -13.28 -8.88 -1.26
N LYS A 184 -11.95 -8.79 -1.11
CA LYS A 184 -11.30 -8.52 0.17
C LYS A 184 -11.03 -7.03 0.31
N LYS A 185 -11.77 -6.37 1.17
CA LYS A 185 -11.73 -4.91 1.35
C LYS A 185 -11.75 -4.57 2.83
N ILE A 186 -10.92 -3.64 3.22
CA ILE A 186 -10.98 -3.00 4.53
C ILE A 186 -10.96 -1.49 4.34
N GLU A 187 -11.62 -0.77 5.21
CA GLU A 187 -11.58 0.69 5.27
C GLU A 187 -10.92 1.11 6.56
N VAL A 188 -10.05 2.09 6.51
CA VAL A 188 -9.39 2.66 7.70
C VAL A 188 -9.52 4.18 7.67
N ASP A 189 -9.90 4.73 8.78
CA ASP A 189 -9.97 6.18 8.98
C ASP A 189 -8.61 6.70 9.50
N ASN A 190 -8.00 7.58 8.73
CA ASN A 190 -6.72 8.22 9.05
C ASN A 190 -6.90 9.72 9.40
N SER A 191 -8.02 10.06 10.02
CA SER A 191 -8.27 11.43 10.49
C SER A 191 -7.45 11.79 11.73
N GLY A 192 -7.10 10.79 12.54
CA GLY A 192 -6.37 10.94 13.80
C GLY A 192 -4.86 10.72 13.68
N VAL A 193 -4.28 10.19 14.75
CA VAL A 193 -2.87 9.81 14.79
C VAL A 193 -2.68 8.44 14.13
N ILE A 194 -1.52 8.23 13.53
CA ILE A 194 -1.24 7.01 12.75
C ILE A 194 -1.38 5.72 13.58
N SER A 195 -1.13 5.76 14.88
CA SER A 195 -1.32 4.60 15.78
C SER A 195 -2.76 4.10 15.82
N ASP A 196 -3.73 5.02 15.76
CA ASP A 196 -5.16 4.65 15.78
C ASP A 196 -5.58 4.04 14.45
N THR A 197 -5.05 4.57 13.35
CA THR A 197 -5.24 4.00 12.00
C THR A 197 -4.63 2.60 11.92
N MET A 198 -3.43 2.41 12.47
CA MET A 198 -2.78 1.10 12.53
C MET A 198 -3.55 0.10 13.38
N ALA A 199 -4.12 0.52 14.51
CA ALA A 199 -4.98 -0.35 15.33
C ALA A 199 -6.23 -0.83 14.56
N GLN A 200 -6.86 0.06 13.77
CA GLN A 200 -7.96 -0.31 12.88
C GLN A 200 -7.49 -1.29 11.79
N PHE A 201 -6.34 -1.01 11.18
CA PHE A 201 -5.75 -1.89 10.16
C PHE A 201 -5.48 -3.29 10.74
N GLU A 202 -4.78 -3.38 11.87
CA GLU A 202 -4.47 -4.66 12.52
C GLU A 202 -5.73 -5.48 12.79
N GLN A 203 -6.76 -4.85 13.36
CA GLN A 203 -8.01 -5.52 13.66
C GLN A 203 -8.71 -6.07 12.42
N LYS A 204 -8.73 -5.27 11.34
CA LYS A 204 -9.49 -5.61 10.13
C LYS A 204 -8.75 -6.58 9.22
N ILE A 205 -7.42 -6.48 9.14
CA ILE A 205 -6.61 -7.35 8.29
C ILE A 205 -6.52 -8.79 8.81
N GLU A 206 -6.71 -9.01 10.10
CA GLU A 206 -6.61 -10.32 10.76
C GLU A 206 -7.43 -11.40 10.03
N SER A 207 -8.62 -11.05 9.55
CA SER A 207 -9.51 -11.97 8.82
C SER A 207 -9.01 -12.34 7.43
N TYR A 208 -8.08 -11.59 6.87
CA TYR A 208 -7.53 -11.77 5.52
C TYR A 208 -6.09 -12.30 5.49
N LEU A 209 -5.47 -12.49 6.65
CA LEU A 209 -4.15 -13.11 6.74
C LEU A 209 -4.20 -14.53 6.14
N THR A 210 -3.27 -14.80 5.24
CA THR A 210 -3.10 -16.12 4.64
C THR A 210 -2.46 -17.09 5.63
N ASP A 211 -2.51 -18.39 5.33
CA ASP A 211 -1.82 -19.40 6.14
C ASP A 211 -0.30 -19.14 6.20
N THR A 212 0.28 -18.61 5.12
CA THR A 212 1.68 -18.18 5.08
C THR A 212 1.94 -17.04 6.03
N ASP A 213 1.08 -16.02 6.06
CA ASP A 213 1.22 -14.89 6.98
C ASP A 213 1.12 -15.34 8.44
N ARG A 214 0.13 -16.16 8.77
CA ARG A 214 -0.04 -16.74 10.13
C ARG A 214 1.14 -17.60 10.55
N SER A 215 1.70 -18.38 9.63
CA SER A 215 2.90 -19.19 9.88
C SER A 215 4.13 -18.31 10.16
N ARG A 216 4.29 -17.21 9.42
CA ARG A 216 5.36 -16.23 9.66
C ARG A 216 5.23 -15.58 11.03
N ILE A 217 4.04 -15.11 11.40
CA ILE A 217 3.76 -14.54 12.73
C ILE A 217 4.18 -15.53 13.82
N THR A 218 3.71 -16.77 13.72
CA THR A 218 4.00 -17.81 14.70
C THR A 218 5.51 -18.09 14.80
N THR A 219 6.18 -18.23 13.66
CA THR A 219 7.62 -18.49 13.60
C THR A 219 8.43 -17.33 14.19
N HIS A 220 8.07 -16.08 13.83
CA HIS A 220 8.74 -14.90 14.34
C HIS A 220 8.59 -14.77 15.86
N MET A 221 7.39 -14.98 16.39
CA MET A 221 7.14 -15.00 17.83
C MET A 221 7.97 -16.06 18.57
N MET A 222 8.07 -17.26 17.98
CA MET A 222 8.89 -18.36 18.56
C MET A 222 10.37 -17.99 18.59
N LEU A 223 10.89 -17.41 17.51
CA LEU A 223 12.30 -16.98 17.43
C LEU A 223 12.60 -15.85 18.43
N ALA A 224 11.74 -14.86 18.51
CA ALA A 224 11.88 -13.75 19.47
C ALA A 224 11.83 -14.25 20.93
N ARG A 225 10.95 -15.22 21.23
CA ARG A 225 10.90 -15.86 22.56
C ARG A 225 12.17 -16.66 22.85
N GLN A 226 12.70 -17.39 21.85
CA GLN A 226 13.92 -18.16 22.02
C GLN A 226 15.14 -17.26 22.22
N GLN A 227 15.18 -16.11 21.54
CA GLN A 227 16.26 -15.13 21.69
C GLN A 227 16.23 -14.52 23.11
N ARG A 228 15.08 -14.00 23.56
CA ARG A 228 14.92 -13.50 24.95
C ARG A 228 15.34 -14.52 25.98
N TRP A 229 14.92 -15.77 25.81
CA TRP A 229 15.29 -16.85 26.71
C TRP A 229 16.81 -17.12 26.75
N ARG A 230 17.52 -16.96 25.62
CA ARG A 230 18.99 -17.04 25.58
C ARG A 230 19.65 -15.87 26.30
N GLU A 231 19.14 -14.67 26.10
CA GLU A 231 19.62 -13.43 26.73
C GLU A 231 19.43 -13.44 28.25
N GLU A 232 18.34 -14.01 28.73
CA GLU A 232 18.05 -14.23 30.16
C GLU A 232 18.86 -15.38 30.79
N GLY A 233 19.78 -15.98 30.07
CA GLY A 233 20.74 -16.98 30.58
C GLY A 233 20.34 -18.44 30.40
N GLY A 234 19.29 -18.72 29.64
CA GLY A 234 18.86 -20.09 29.29
C GLY A 234 18.41 -20.92 30.51
N PRO A 235 18.29 -22.26 30.35
CA PRO A 235 17.76 -23.09 31.41
C PRO A 235 18.74 -23.22 32.57
N PRO A 236 18.22 -23.39 33.80
CA PRO A 236 19.03 -23.47 35.02
C PRO A 236 20.16 -24.51 34.95
N TRP A 237 19.95 -25.61 34.22
CA TRP A 237 20.95 -26.68 34.09
C TRP A 237 22.16 -26.31 33.21
N ARG A 238 22.10 -25.26 32.35
CA ARG A 238 23.27 -24.74 31.65
C ARG A 238 24.19 -23.92 32.52
N ARG A 239 23.69 -23.32 33.59
CA ARG A 239 24.48 -22.50 34.55
C ARG A 239 25.44 -23.34 35.39
N HIS A 240 25.22 -24.67 35.49
CA HIS A 240 26.07 -25.56 36.28
C HIS A 240 27.21 -26.23 35.49
N ARG A 241 27.32 -26.06 34.20
CA ARG A 241 28.43 -26.65 33.40
C ARG A 241 29.73 -25.84 33.42
N GLY A 242 29.77 -24.68 34.07
CA GLY A 242 30.92 -23.77 34.12
C GLY A 242 31.85 -23.93 35.33
N ARG A 243 31.55 -24.84 36.26
CA ARG A 243 32.46 -25.21 37.38
C ARG A 243 32.86 -26.66 37.22
N ARG A 244 33.77 -26.96 36.33
CA ARG A 244 34.71 -28.06 36.53
C ARG A 244 35.87 -27.41 37.28
N ASP A 245 35.92 -27.75 38.59
CA ASP A 245 37.07 -27.45 39.40
C ASP A 245 38.30 -28.01 38.75
N ASP A 246 39.23 -27.15 38.43
CA ASP A 246 40.61 -27.47 38.09
C ASP A 246 41.29 -27.91 39.39
N HIS A 247 41.09 -29.18 39.76
CA HIS A 247 41.95 -29.86 40.71
C HIS A 247 42.95 -30.67 39.91
N SER A 248 44.02 -30.01 39.48
CA SER A 248 45.28 -30.65 39.19
C SER A 248 46.22 -30.41 40.35
N ASP A 249 46.22 -31.32 41.29
CA ASP A 249 47.30 -31.51 42.22
C ASP A 249 48.07 -32.80 41.85
N HIS A 250 49.40 -32.60 41.73
CA HIS A 250 50.53 -33.53 41.59
C HIS A 250 50.86 -34.08 40.24
#